data_76a4c9e4f915a03b5af11e941469325e
#
_entry.id   76a4c9e4f915a03b5af11e941469325e
#
_cell.length_a   1.000
_cell.length_b   1.000
_cell.length_c   1.000
_cell.angle_alpha   90.00
_cell.angle_beta   90.00
_cell.angle_gamma   90.00
#
_symmetry.space_group_name_H-M   'P 1'
#
loop_
_entity.id
_entity.type
_entity.pdbx_description
1 polymer ?
#
loop_
_entity_poly.entity_id
_entity_poly.type
_entity_poly.pdbx_seq_one_letter_code
_entity_poly.pdbx_strand_id
1 'polypeptide(L)'
;MKRPLLFVTLVASLMFFATPVNAQSFGVRAGASANPDQFFFGGHYETRPLMEHLTFRPNIEVGFGDDVTLVAFNIEFAYWIDLKNKPWKVYLGGGPAANLYDSDSETDLQGGFNLMVGAQHRGGLFGEFKVGLIDSPDVKFTVGYAFK
;
A
#
# COMPACT_ATOMS: atom_id res chain seq x y z
N MET A 1 7.40 13.20 -22.09
CA MET A 1 5.95 13.05 -22.09
C MET A 1 5.44 11.64 -22.41
N LYS A 2 6.19 10.80 -23.08
CA LYS A 2 5.75 9.41 -23.39
C LYS A 2 6.13 8.37 -22.31
N ARG A 3 7.02 8.72 -21.39
CA ARG A 3 7.50 7.81 -20.34
C ARG A 3 6.50 7.50 -19.21
N PRO A 4 5.71 8.45 -18.70
CA PRO A 4 4.74 8.12 -17.65
C PRO A 4 3.61 7.21 -18.15
N LEU A 5 3.20 7.37 -19.42
CA LEU A 5 2.16 6.53 -19.99
C LEU A 5 2.61 5.07 -20.10
N LEU A 6 3.88 4.85 -20.44
CA LEU A 6 4.46 3.51 -20.55
C LEU A 6 4.56 2.84 -19.18
N PHE A 7 4.86 3.62 -18.14
CA PHE A 7 4.93 3.15 -16.75
C PHE A 7 3.56 2.78 -16.19
N VAL A 8 2.56 3.62 -16.43
CA VAL A 8 1.17 3.36 -16.05
C VAL A 8 0.64 2.12 -16.76
N THR A 9 1.00 1.94 -18.02
CA THR A 9 0.59 0.76 -18.80
C THR A 9 1.28 -0.52 -18.31
N LEU A 10 2.54 -0.42 -17.92
CA LEU A 10 3.29 -1.56 -17.36
C LEU A 10 2.73 -1.97 -15.99
N VAL A 11 2.42 -1.00 -15.13
CA VAL A 11 1.82 -1.24 -13.82
C VAL A 11 0.40 -1.81 -13.98
N ALA A 12 -0.39 -1.27 -14.90
CA ALA A 12 -1.73 -1.79 -15.20
C ALA A 12 -1.67 -3.21 -15.76
N SER A 13 -0.70 -3.53 -16.63
CA SER A 13 -0.54 -4.89 -17.16
C SER A 13 -0.09 -5.89 -16.11
N LEU A 14 0.73 -5.49 -15.15
CA LEU A 14 1.11 -6.35 -14.01
C LEU A 14 -0.08 -6.70 -13.12
N MET A 15 -1.07 -5.81 -13.00
CA MET A 15 -2.29 -6.10 -12.26
C MET A 15 -3.21 -7.12 -12.96
N PHE A 16 -3.15 -7.21 -14.30
CA PHE A 16 -3.95 -8.19 -15.06
C PHE A 16 -3.39 -9.61 -15.03
N PHE A 17 -2.12 -9.78 -14.71
CA PHE A 17 -1.50 -11.12 -14.60
C PHE A 17 -1.57 -11.73 -13.20
N ALA A 18 -2.11 -11.01 -12.21
CA ALA A 18 -2.42 -11.58 -10.91
C ALA A 18 -3.64 -12.50 -11.04
N THR A 19 -3.42 -13.72 -11.50
CA THR A 19 -4.46 -14.75 -11.42
C THR A 19 -4.85 -14.94 -9.96
N PRO A 20 -6.14 -15.03 -9.63
CA PRO A 20 -6.59 -15.24 -8.26
C PRO A 20 -6.26 -16.67 -7.81
N VAL A 21 -5.01 -16.91 -7.48
CA VAL A 21 -4.60 -18.16 -6.88
C VAL A 21 -4.91 -18.09 -5.38
N ASN A 22 -6.14 -18.43 -5.02
CA ASN A 22 -6.57 -18.57 -3.63
C ASN A 22 -6.14 -17.42 -2.69
N ALA A 23 -6.16 -16.18 -3.20
CA ALA A 23 -6.00 -15.00 -2.38
C ALA A 23 -7.11 -14.92 -1.35
N GLN A 24 -6.77 -14.56 -0.14
CA GLN A 24 -7.77 -14.33 0.90
C GLN A 24 -8.53 -13.03 0.64
N SER A 25 -7.83 -12.01 0.20
CA SER A 25 -8.45 -10.75 -0.18
C SER A 25 -7.60 -9.94 -1.16
N PHE A 26 -8.29 -9.18 -1.94
CA PHE A 26 -7.74 -8.14 -2.81
C PHE A 26 -8.41 -6.82 -2.42
N GLY A 27 -7.70 -5.72 -2.45
CA GLY A 27 -8.28 -4.46 -2.02
C GLY A 27 -7.80 -3.26 -2.81
N VAL A 28 -8.60 -2.21 -2.72
CA VAL A 28 -8.26 -0.89 -3.24
C VAL A 28 -8.04 0.06 -2.08
N ARG A 29 -7.18 1.05 -2.29
CA ARG A 29 -6.81 2.02 -1.28
C ARG A 29 -6.60 3.40 -1.87
N ALA A 30 -6.85 4.42 -1.07
CA ALA A 30 -6.56 5.80 -1.40
C ALA A 30 -6.22 6.56 -0.12
N GLY A 31 -5.48 7.63 -0.25
CA GLY A 31 -5.10 8.41 0.93
C GLY A 31 -4.26 9.62 0.60
N ALA A 32 -3.63 10.12 1.65
CA ALA A 32 -2.73 11.27 1.58
C ALA A 32 -1.46 10.99 2.36
N SER A 33 -0.38 11.61 1.91
CA SER A 33 0.93 11.54 2.57
C SER A 33 1.50 12.92 2.82
N ALA A 34 2.43 13.00 3.75
CA ALA A 34 3.26 14.17 4.02
C ALA A 34 4.73 13.84 3.77
N ASN A 35 5.46 14.79 3.24
CA ASN A 35 6.86 14.72 2.84
C ASN A 35 7.21 13.52 1.95
N PRO A 36 6.79 13.52 0.69
CA PRO A 36 6.09 14.60 -0.01
C PRO A 36 4.58 14.65 0.26
N ASP A 37 4.01 15.86 0.16
CA ASP A 37 2.56 16.06 0.24
C ASP A 37 1.90 15.56 -1.04
N GLN A 38 1.15 14.48 -0.94
CA GLN A 38 0.55 13.82 -2.10
C GLN A 38 -0.79 13.20 -1.75
N PHE A 39 -1.63 13.10 -2.76
CA PHE A 39 -2.74 12.14 -2.76
C PHE A 39 -2.30 10.90 -3.51
N PHE A 40 -2.66 9.74 -3.01
CA PHE A 40 -2.34 8.48 -3.65
C PHE A 40 -3.54 7.55 -3.73
N PHE A 41 -3.46 6.64 -4.66
CA PHE A 41 -4.36 5.50 -4.76
C PHE A 41 -3.56 4.25 -5.14
N GLY A 42 -4.13 3.10 -4.88
CA GLY A 42 -3.43 1.87 -5.18
C GLY A 42 -4.27 0.63 -4.90
N GLY A 43 -3.59 -0.49 -4.90
CA GLY A 43 -4.17 -1.79 -4.61
C GLY A 43 -3.28 -2.61 -3.71
N HIS A 44 -3.87 -3.56 -3.00
CA HIS A 44 -3.14 -4.51 -2.21
C HIS A 44 -3.71 -5.91 -2.39
N TYR A 45 -2.85 -6.86 -2.12
CA TYR A 45 -3.17 -8.26 -2.04
C TYR A 45 -2.85 -8.73 -0.62
N GLU A 46 -3.68 -9.57 -0.05
CA GLU A 46 -3.42 -10.16 1.24
C GLU A 46 -3.49 -11.68 1.15
N THR A 47 -2.43 -12.32 1.58
CA THR A 47 -2.34 -13.78 1.60
C THR A 47 -3.17 -14.38 2.73
N ARG A 48 -3.32 -15.68 2.70
CA ARG A 48 -3.70 -16.45 3.90
C ARG A 48 -2.66 -16.20 5.01
N PRO A 49 -3.06 -16.35 6.27
CA PRO A 49 -2.09 -16.29 7.35
C PRO A 49 -0.91 -17.23 7.10
N LEU A 50 0.29 -16.69 7.12
CA LEU A 50 1.53 -17.45 7.01
C LEU A 50 1.86 -18.16 8.33
N MET A 51 1.49 -17.52 9.41
CA MET A 51 1.56 -17.97 10.78
C MET A 51 0.29 -17.49 11.49
N GLU A 52 0.03 -17.95 12.70
CA GLU A 52 -1.09 -17.47 13.48
C GLU A 52 -1.10 -15.94 13.55
N HIS A 53 -2.18 -15.32 13.09
CA HIS A 53 -2.39 -13.87 13.02
C HIS A 53 -1.49 -13.06 12.08
N LEU A 54 -0.54 -13.67 11.38
CA LEU A 54 0.40 -12.97 10.50
C LEU A 54 0.06 -13.18 9.03
N THR A 55 -0.18 -12.11 8.30
CA THR A 55 -0.40 -12.13 6.85
C THR A 55 0.70 -11.36 6.11
N PHE A 56 0.90 -11.72 4.86
CA PHE A 56 1.71 -10.96 3.91
C PHE A 56 0.79 -10.09 3.06
N ARG A 57 1.09 -8.79 2.98
CA ARG A 57 0.21 -7.78 2.39
C ARG A 57 0.97 -6.84 1.44
N PRO A 58 1.46 -7.35 0.31
CA PRO A 58 2.10 -6.49 -0.68
C PRO A 58 1.09 -5.51 -1.28
N ASN A 59 1.55 -4.31 -1.56
CA ASN A 59 0.72 -3.29 -2.17
C ASN A 59 1.52 -2.38 -3.09
N ILE A 60 0.81 -1.75 -4.01
CA ILE A 60 1.34 -0.74 -4.91
C ILE A 60 0.49 0.52 -4.78
N GLU A 61 1.15 1.65 -4.69
CA GLU A 61 0.52 2.96 -4.56
C GLU A 61 1.12 3.92 -5.57
N VAL A 62 0.28 4.76 -6.16
CA VAL A 62 0.70 5.84 -7.05
C VAL A 62 0.26 7.15 -6.43
N GLY A 63 1.21 8.00 -6.08
CA GLY A 63 0.99 9.30 -5.46
C GLY A 63 1.23 10.45 -6.42
N PHE A 64 0.38 11.44 -6.34
CA PHE A 64 0.46 12.66 -7.13
C PHE A 64 0.53 13.86 -6.19
N GLY A 65 1.58 14.65 -6.35
CA GLY A 65 1.78 15.91 -5.64
C GLY A 65 2.30 16.99 -6.58
N ASP A 66 2.55 18.16 -6.03
CA ASP A 66 3.16 19.24 -6.78
C ASP A 66 4.58 18.81 -7.22
N ASP A 67 4.82 18.77 -8.52
CA ASP A 67 6.11 18.49 -9.16
C ASP A 67 6.69 17.07 -9.01
N VAL A 68 6.07 16.17 -8.24
CA VAL A 68 6.59 14.82 -8.04
C VAL A 68 5.48 13.77 -8.12
N THR A 69 5.70 12.73 -8.90
CA THR A 69 4.90 11.50 -8.89
C THR A 69 5.67 10.40 -8.18
N LEU A 70 5.04 9.72 -7.25
CA LEU A 70 5.64 8.61 -6.52
C LEU A 70 4.93 7.30 -6.86
N VAL A 71 5.69 6.31 -7.27
CA VAL A 71 5.22 4.93 -7.35
C VAL A 71 5.88 4.13 -6.24
N ALA A 72 5.09 3.62 -5.32
CA ALA A 72 5.58 2.87 -4.17
C ALA A 72 5.17 1.40 -4.28
N PHE A 73 6.16 0.52 -4.20
CA PHE A 73 5.97 -0.92 -4.04
C PHE A 73 6.30 -1.28 -2.60
N ASN A 74 5.29 -1.71 -1.86
CA ASN A 74 5.44 -2.03 -0.45
C ASN A 74 5.34 -3.54 -0.23
N ILE A 75 6.32 -4.09 0.46
CA ILE A 75 6.34 -5.49 0.89
C ILE A 75 6.09 -5.48 2.39
N GLU A 76 4.84 -5.63 2.79
CA GLU A 76 4.41 -5.44 4.17
C GLU A 76 3.87 -6.74 4.76
N PHE A 77 4.06 -6.88 6.07
CA PHE A 77 3.45 -7.92 6.88
C PHE A 77 2.51 -7.27 7.88
N ALA A 78 1.38 -7.90 8.12
CA ALA A 78 0.40 -7.44 9.09
C ALA A 78 0.13 -8.50 10.15
N TYR A 79 0.25 -8.11 11.40
CA TYR A 79 -0.14 -8.92 12.54
C TYR A 79 -1.53 -8.50 13.01
N TRP A 80 -2.47 -9.43 12.99
CA TRP A 80 -3.88 -9.19 13.24
C TRP A 80 -4.26 -9.48 14.69
N ILE A 81 -5.02 -8.55 15.27
CA ILE A 81 -5.55 -8.63 16.62
C ILE A 81 -7.07 -8.63 16.54
N ASP A 82 -7.69 -9.73 16.93
CA ASP A 82 -9.15 -9.85 17.00
C ASP A 82 -9.69 -9.15 18.25
N LEU A 83 -10.62 -8.24 18.05
CA LEU A 83 -11.35 -7.61 19.15
C LEU A 83 -12.57 -8.47 19.47
N LYS A 84 -12.66 -8.98 20.68
CA LYS A 84 -13.78 -9.82 21.13
C LYS A 84 -15.12 -9.11 20.94
N ASN A 85 -16.07 -9.78 20.28
CA ASN A 85 -17.43 -9.30 20.04
C ASN A 85 -17.51 -7.98 19.26
N LYS A 86 -16.50 -7.66 18.45
CA LYS A 86 -16.47 -6.46 17.60
C LYS A 86 -16.40 -6.85 16.12
N PRO A 87 -17.04 -6.08 15.23
CA PRO A 87 -16.92 -6.31 13.80
C PRO A 87 -15.59 -5.80 13.22
N TRP A 88 -14.72 -5.25 14.05
CA TRP A 88 -13.43 -4.67 13.69
C TRP A 88 -12.29 -5.54 14.15
N LYS A 89 -11.25 -5.61 13.32
CA LYS A 89 -9.95 -6.15 13.68
C LYS A 89 -8.93 -5.04 13.58
N VAL A 90 -7.96 -5.04 14.47
CA VAL A 90 -6.82 -4.12 14.43
C VAL A 90 -5.59 -4.87 13.93
N TYR A 91 -4.73 -4.22 13.20
CA TYR A 91 -3.47 -4.80 12.78
C TYR A 91 -2.31 -3.84 12.98
N LEU A 92 -1.15 -4.42 13.23
CA LEU A 92 0.14 -3.76 13.31
C LEU A 92 1.06 -4.41 12.30
N GLY A 93 1.92 -3.65 11.68
CA GLY A 93 2.85 -4.25 10.73
C GLY A 93 3.84 -3.29 10.16
N GLY A 94 4.45 -3.73 9.09
CA GLY A 94 5.42 -2.95 8.36
C GLY A 94 6.19 -3.79 7.39
N GLY A 95 7.13 -3.16 6.72
CA GLY A 95 8.02 -3.82 5.79
C GLY A 95 8.75 -2.85 4.88
N PRO A 96 9.68 -3.39 4.08
CA PRO A 96 10.43 -2.59 3.13
C PRO A 96 9.57 -2.07 2.00
N ALA A 97 10.02 -0.96 1.43
CA ALA A 97 9.39 -0.31 0.29
C ALA A 97 10.43 0.04 -0.77
N ALA A 98 10.04 -0.05 -2.03
CA ALA A 98 10.78 0.53 -3.15
C ALA A 98 9.98 1.72 -3.68
N ASN A 99 10.53 2.90 -3.57
CA ASN A 99 9.88 4.15 -3.91
C ASN A 99 10.53 4.75 -5.15
N LEU A 100 9.76 4.88 -6.21
CA LEU A 100 10.18 5.52 -7.45
C LEU A 100 9.63 6.94 -7.50
N TYR A 101 10.49 7.92 -7.33
CA TYR A 101 10.17 9.34 -7.42
C TYR A 101 10.45 9.82 -8.83
N ASP A 102 9.44 10.33 -9.49
CA ASP A 102 9.54 10.91 -10.83
C ASP A 102 9.19 12.39 -10.79
N SER A 103 10.17 13.23 -11.15
CA SER A 103 10.02 14.67 -11.33
C SER A 103 10.37 15.07 -12.76
N ASP A 104 10.07 16.31 -13.14
CA ASP A 104 10.29 16.81 -14.51
C ASP A 104 11.74 16.69 -15.00
N SER A 105 12.71 16.66 -14.09
CA SER A 105 14.14 16.62 -14.39
C SER A 105 14.81 15.29 -14.11
N GLU A 106 14.22 14.45 -13.23
CA GLU A 106 14.93 13.29 -12.70
C GLU A 106 13.98 12.20 -12.22
N THR A 107 14.37 10.96 -12.42
CA THR A 107 13.71 9.79 -11.85
C THR A 107 14.65 9.11 -10.88
N ASP A 108 14.24 8.93 -9.63
CA ASP A 108 15.07 8.38 -8.57
C ASP A 108 14.36 7.20 -7.88
N LEU A 109 15.09 6.10 -7.72
CA LEU A 109 14.61 4.92 -7.01
C LEU A 109 15.25 4.86 -5.64
N GLN A 110 14.44 4.86 -4.60
CA GLN A 110 14.88 4.83 -3.21
C GLN A 110 14.26 3.66 -2.46
N GLY A 111 15.06 3.04 -1.60
CA GLY A 111 14.60 2.02 -0.67
C GLY A 111 14.15 2.66 0.65
N GLY A 112 12.97 2.30 1.12
CA GLY A 112 12.42 2.77 2.37
C GLY A 112 11.90 1.63 3.24
N PHE A 113 11.34 2.01 4.37
CA PHE A 113 10.69 1.08 5.29
C PHE A 113 9.47 1.76 5.92
N ASN A 114 8.37 1.04 6.03
CA ASN A 114 7.14 1.54 6.63
C ASN A 114 6.77 0.75 7.88
N LEU A 115 6.31 1.47 8.89
CA LEU A 115 5.56 0.90 10.02
C LEU A 115 4.09 1.30 9.85
N MET A 116 3.16 0.41 10.17
CA MET A 116 1.74 0.66 10.01
C MET A 116 0.92 0.18 11.19
N VAL A 117 -0.18 0.88 11.41
CA VAL A 117 -1.27 0.47 12.27
C VAL A 117 -2.57 0.72 11.54
N GLY A 118 -3.50 -0.21 11.64
CA GLY A 118 -4.77 -0.07 10.96
C GLY A 118 -5.90 -0.81 11.64
N ALA A 119 -7.10 -0.57 11.17
CA ALA A 119 -8.30 -1.27 11.58
C ALA A 119 -9.13 -1.60 10.34
N GLN A 120 -9.68 -2.81 10.32
CA GLN A 120 -10.51 -3.30 9.22
C GLN A 120 -11.82 -3.85 9.75
N HIS A 121 -12.91 -3.39 9.16
CA HIS A 121 -14.25 -3.91 9.42
C HIS A 121 -14.45 -5.25 8.71
N ARG A 122 -15.25 -6.14 9.32
CA ARG A 122 -15.55 -7.45 8.72
C ARG A 122 -16.16 -7.35 7.30
N GLY A 123 -16.82 -6.22 6.99
CA GLY A 123 -17.36 -5.91 5.66
C GLY A 123 -16.32 -5.55 4.62
N GLY A 124 -15.06 -5.29 5.02
CA GLY A 124 -13.96 -4.97 4.12
C GLY A 124 -13.42 -3.54 4.23
N LEU A 125 -14.18 -2.60 4.77
CA LEU A 125 -13.71 -1.22 4.97
C LEU A 125 -12.53 -1.19 5.93
N PHE A 126 -11.46 -0.46 5.59
CA PHE A 126 -10.31 -0.30 6.47
C PHE A 126 -9.77 1.12 6.46
N GLY A 127 -9.11 1.47 7.57
CA GLY A 127 -8.31 2.68 7.72
C GLY A 127 -6.92 2.31 8.23
N GLU A 128 -5.90 2.99 7.74
CA GLU A 128 -4.51 2.66 8.02
C GLU A 128 -3.68 3.92 8.16
N PHE A 129 -2.80 3.91 9.12
CA PHE A 129 -1.81 4.96 9.35
C PHE A 129 -0.42 4.35 9.23
N LYS A 130 0.44 4.97 8.40
CA LYS A 130 1.82 4.54 8.21
C LYS A 130 2.79 5.64 8.59
N VAL A 131 3.90 5.23 9.17
CA VAL A 131 5.07 6.07 9.40
C VAL A 131 6.20 5.54 8.53
N GLY A 132 6.74 6.41 7.69
CA GLY A 132 7.88 6.08 6.84
C GLY A 132 9.18 6.27 7.58
N LEU A 133 10.07 5.32 7.40
CA LEU A 133 11.44 5.38 7.87
C LEU A 133 12.36 5.38 6.66
N ILE A 134 13.52 6.01 6.79
CA ILE A 134 14.51 6.14 5.70
C ILE A 134 13.91 7.00 4.57
N ASP A 135 13.85 6.51 3.35
CA ASP A 135 13.42 7.23 2.15
C ASP A 135 11.94 6.94 1.78
N SER A 136 11.09 6.79 2.76
CA SER A 136 9.64 6.72 2.59
C SER A 136 8.98 8.03 3.02
N PRO A 137 7.77 8.35 2.51
CA PRO A 137 7.00 9.48 3.03
C PRO A 137 6.85 9.39 4.54
N ASP A 138 7.02 10.52 5.24
CA ASP A 138 7.06 10.54 6.70
C ASP A 138 5.80 9.96 7.33
N VAL A 139 4.65 10.36 6.80
CA VAL A 139 3.34 9.93 7.30
C VAL A 139 2.40 9.68 6.14
N LYS A 140 1.64 8.60 6.20
CA LYS A 140 0.56 8.28 5.27
C LYS A 140 -0.71 7.95 6.03
N PHE A 141 -1.81 8.47 5.55
CA PHE A 141 -3.14 8.08 5.99
C PHE A 141 -3.89 7.44 4.82
N THR A 142 -4.41 6.24 5.04
CA THR A 142 -5.04 5.42 4.00
C THR A 142 -6.43 5.00 4.43
N VAL A 143 -7.36 5.05 3.51
CA VAL A 143 -8.66 4.38 3.60
C VAL A 143 -8.82 3.46 2.41
N GLY A 144 -9.55 2.38 2.58
CA GLY A 144 -9.74 1.45 1.48
C GLY A 144 -10.79 0.39 1.77
N TYR A 145 -10.91 -0.50 0.80
CA TYR A 145 -11.86 -1.60 0.86
C TYR A 145 -11.21 -2.90 0.40
N ALA A 146 -11.32 -3.92 1.22
CA ALA A 146 -10.82 -5.27 0.93
C ALA A 146 -11.96 -6.16 0.47
N PHE A 147 -11.85 -6.69 -0.72
CA PHE A 147 -12.79 -7.66 -1.29
C PHE A 147 -12.38 -9.06 -0.85
N LYS A 148 -13.34 -9.85 -0.47
CA LYS A 148 -13.14 -11.26 -0.08
C LYS A 148 -13.75 -12.21 -1.09
#